data_9e90f39d9cacb50aa9ecc2060ef0e208
#
_entry.id   9e90f39d9cacb50aa9ecc2060ef0e208
#
_cell.length_a   1.000
_cell.length_b   1.000
_cell.length_c   1.000
_cell.angle_alpha   90.00
_cell.angle_beta   90.00
_cell.angle_gamma   90.00
#
_symmetry.space_group_name_H-M   'P 1'
#
loop_
_entity.id
_entity.type
_entity.pdbx_description
1 polymer ?
#
loop_
_entity_poly.entity_id
_entity_poly.type
_entity_poly.pdbx_seq_one_letter_code
_entity_poly.pdbx_strand_id
1 'polypeptide(L)'
;EGSEQELLSELLSTTAPTRAEPGNLRYDLYQSPSNANYFMRFEVWRNPQALEDHKMTPHLKASFERRKNKGWMTEITTWKRVSDGPR
;
A
#
# COMPACT_ATOMS: atom_id res chain seq x y z
N GLU A 1 -17.05 3.13 11.42
CA GLU A 1 -16.80 2.54 12.72
C GLU A 1 -16.84 1.04 12.58
N GLY A 2 -16.16 0.35 13.43
CA GLY A 2 -16.07 -1.09 13.30
C GLY A 2 -15.29 -1.53 12.08
N SER A 3 -15.43 -0.83 10.98
CA SER A 3 -14.76 -1.22 9.74
C SER A 3 -13.29 -0.83 9.74
N GLU A 4 -12.83 0.01 10.68
CA GLU A 4 -11.42 0.37 10.68
C GLU A 4 -10.54 -0.84 11.03
N GLN A 5 -11.00 -1.74 11.90
CA GLN A 5 -10.24 -2.95 12.18
C GLN A 5 -10.19 -3.87 10.97
N GLU A 6 -11.30 -3.97 10.26
CA GLU A 6 -11.38 -4.78 9.06
C GLU A 6 -10.47 -4.23 7.98
N LEU A 7 -10.49 -2.91 7.79
CA LEU A 7 -9.64 -2.25 6.80
C LEU A 7 -8.18 -2.40 7.17
N LEU A 8 -7.83 -2.22 8.43
CA LEU A 8 -6.46 -2.39 8.89
C LEU A 8 -5.96 -3.81 8.61
N SER A 9 -6.77 -4.80 8.94
CA SER A 9 -6.40 -6.19 8.69
C SER A 9 -6.18 -6.46 7.21
N GLU A 10 -7.07 -5.92 6.36
CA GLU A 10 -6.94 -6.10 4.92
C GLU A 10 -5.67 -5.44 4.38
N LEU A 11 -5.37 -4.22 4.83
CA LEU A 11 -4.19 -3.51 4.36
C LEU A 11 -2.90 -4.18 4.84
N LEU A 12 -2.91 -4.75 6.04
CA LEU A 12 -1.73 -5.45 6.55
C LEU A 12 -1.51 -6.78 5.84
N SER A 13 -2.56 -7.36 5.26
CA SER A 13 -2.46 -8.68 4.62
C SER A 13 -1.51 -8.69 3.43
N THR A 14 -1.28 -7.55 2.79
CA THR A 14 -0.38 -7.48 1.64
C THR A 14 1.05 -7.12 2.02
N THR A 15 1.33 -6.88 3.30
CA THR A 15 2.63 -6.37 3.71
C THR A 15 3.76 -7.38 3.46
N ALA A 16 3.63 -8.59 4.01
CA ALA A 16 4.68 -9.58 3.86
C ALA A 16 4.89 -10.01 2.41
N PRO A 17 3.83 -10.35 1.65
CA PRO A 17 4.07 -10.75 0.27
C PRO A 17 4.63 -9.61 -0.59
N THR A 18 4.25 -8.36 -0.33
CA THR A 18 4.78 -7.24 -1.09
C THR A 18 6.25 -7.00 -0.76
N ARG A 19 6.61 -7.07 0.53
CA ARG A 19 8.00 -6.88 0.92
C ARG A 19 8.91 -7.97 0.38
N ALA A 20 8.35 -9.11 0.02
CA ALA A 20 9.11 -10.20 -0.60
C ALA A 20 9.32 -9.99 -2.10
N GLU A 21 8.66 -9.01 -2.71
CA GLU A 21 8.83 -8.75 -4.13
C GLU A 21 10.22 -8.16 -4.38
N PRO A 22 10.92 -8.60 -5.44
CA PRO A 22 12.33 -8.24 -5.62
C PRO A 22 12.61 -6.75 -5.72
N GLY A 23 11.67 -5.98 -6.24
CA GLY A 23 11.89 -4.56 -6.44
C GLY A 23 11.36 -3.67 -5.33
N ASN A 24 10.80 -4.26 -4.27
CA ASN A 24 10.24 -3.45 -3.20
C ASN A 24 11.33 -3.01 -2.24
N LEU A 25 11.42 -1.71 -2.00
CA LEU A 25 12.39 -1.14 -1.06
C LEU A 25 11.72 -0.70 0.23
N ARG A 26 10.48 -0.23 0.17
CA ARG A 26 9.71 0.14 1.34
C ARG A 26 8.24 -0.12 1.07
N TYR A 27 7.55 -0.55 2.10
CA TYR A 27 6.12 -0.79 2.02
C TYR A 27 5.56 -0.65 3.43
N ASP A 28 5.22 0.59 3.80
CA ASP A 28 4.85 0.94 5.16
C ASP A 28 3.42 1.45 5.20
N LEU A 29 2.73 1.14 6.28
CA LEU A 29 1.34 1.55 6.46
C LEU A 29 1.26 2.51 7.64
N TYR A 30 0.53 3.60 7.45
CA TYR A 30 0.31 4.60 8.49
C TYR A 30 -1.18 4.83 8.66
N GLN A 31 -1.57 5.11 9.87
CA GLN A 31 -2.95 5.44 10.19
C GLN A 31 -3.00 6.89 10.65
N SER A 32 -4.04 7.62 10.19
CA SER A 32 -4.20 9.00 10.61
C SER A 32 -4.42 9.07 12.13
N PRO A 33 -3.70 9.95 12.83
CA PRO A 33 -3.91 10.07 14.28
C PRO A 33 -5.25 10.69 14.65
N SER A 34 -5.91 11.35 13.70
CA SER A 34 -7.19 12.01 13.98
C SER A 34 -8.39 11.30 13.34
N ASN A 35 -8.15 10.29 12.49
CA ASN A 35 -9.25 9.58 11.83
C ASN A 35 -8.84 8.13 11.65
N ALA A 36 -9.41 7.25 12.47
CA ALA A 36 -9.03 5.84 12.49
C ALA A 36 -9.40 5.11 11.20
N ASN A 37 -10.26 5.69 10.37
CA ASN A 37 -10.63 5.08 9.09
C ASN A 37 -9.75 5.53 7.92
N TYR A 38 -8.77 6.37 8.20
CA TYR A 38 -7.94 6.93 7.14
C TYR A 38 -6.52 6.41 7.26
N PHE A 39 -6.07 5.71 6.23
CA PHE A 39 -4.75 5.09 6.18
C PHE A 39 -3.97 5.61 4.98
N MET A 40 -2.65 5.61 5.12
CA MET A 40 -1.76 5.99 4.03
C MET A 40 -0.69 4.92 3.90
N ARG A 41 -0.43 4.48 2.67
CA ARG A 41 0.63 3.51 2.37
C ARG A 41 1.79 4.25 1.72
N PHE A 42 2.99 4.10 2.28
CA PHE A 42 4.18 4.69 1.69
C PHE A 42 5.00 3.58 1.07
N GLU A 43 5.23 3.67 -0.24
CA GLU A 43 5.91 2.63 -0.99
C GLU A 43 7.09 3.22 -1.74
N VAL A 44 8.20 2.47 -1.76
CA VAL A 44 9.36 2.83 -2.55
C VAL A 44 9.75 1.59 -3.36
N TRP A 45 9.93 1.79 -4.66
CA TRP A 45 10.25 0.70 -5.59
C TRP A 45 11.57 1.02 -6.29
N ARG A 46 12.32 -0.05 -6.61
CA ARG A 46 13.64 0.09 -7.22
C ARG A 46 13.58 0.84 -8.55
N ASN A 47 12.53 0.62 -9.32
CA ASN A 47 12.32 1.29 -10.59
C ASN A 47 10.84 1.21 -10.94
N PRO A 48 10.39 1.95 -11.97
CA PRO A 48 8.97 1.93 -12.33
C PRO A 48 8.45 0.55 -12.74
N GLN A 49 9.31 -0.29 -13.33
CA GLN A 49 8.88 -1.62 -13.74
C GLN A 49 8.52 -2.47 -12.53
N ALA A 50 9.27 -2.34 -11.42
CA ALA A 50 8.97 -3.10 -10.21
C ALA A 50 7.58 -2.75 -9.68
N LEU A 51 7.18 -1.49 -9.76
CA LEU A 51 5.85 -1.08 -9.35
C LEU A 51 4.79 -1.67 -10.28
N GLU A 52 5.05 -1.66 -11.59
CA GLU A 52 4.10 -2.26 -12.54
C GLU A 52 3.96 -3.75 -12.30
N ASP A 53 5.05 -4.44 -12.02
CA ASP A 53 5.01 -5.86 -11.69
C ASP A 53 4.19 -6.11 -10.42
N HIS A 54 4.33 -5.23 -9.43
CA HIS A 54 3.57 -5.33 -8.19
C HIS A 54 2.07 -5.29 -8.45
N LYS A 55 1.64 -4.42 -9.36
CA LYS A 55 0.22 -4.27 -9.68
C LYS A 55 -0.38 -5.52 -10.28
N MET A 56 0.45 -6.39 -10.83
CA MET A 56 -0.01 -7.62 -11.46
C MET A 56 0.04 -8.82 -10.53
N THR A 57 0.51 -8.66 -9.30
CA THR A 57 0.62 -9.79 -8.38
C THR A 57 -0.75 -10.27 -7.90
N PRO A 58 -0.88 -11.60 -7.64
CA PRO A 58 -2.16 -12.12 -7.14
C PRO A 58 -2.56 -11.51 -5.80
N HIS A 59 -1.60 -11.27 -4.91
CA HIS A 59 -1.94 -10.75 -3.59
C HIS A 59 -2.50 -9.32 -3.68
N LEU A 60 -1.96 -8.50 -4.58
CA LEU A 60 -2.49 -7.15 -4.71
C LEU A 60 -3.84 -7.14 -5.40
N LYS A 61 -3.98 -7.94 -6.46
CA LYS A 61 -5.26 -8.04 -7.16
C LYS A 61 -6.37 -8.51 -6.24
N ALA A 62 -6.09 -9.52 -5.43
CA ALA A 62 -7.09 -10.06 -4.51
C ALA A 62 -7.46 -9.03 -3.45
N SER A 63 -6.47 -8.31 -2.90
CA SER A 63 -6.73 -7.29 -1.91
C SER A 63 -7.55 -6.15 -2.50
N PHE A 64 -7.21 -5.74 -3.71
CA PHE A 64 -7.92 -4.65 -4.37
C PHE A 64 -9.38 -5.01 -4.59
N GLU A 65 -9.65 -6.25 -5.02
CA GLU A 65 -11.02 -6.73 -5.21
C GLU A 65 -11.80 -6.72 -3.91
N ARG A 66 -11.17 -7.19 -2.81
CA ARG A 66 -11.85 -7.21 -1.52
C ARG A 66 -12.19 -5.80 -1.06
N ARG A 67 -11.26 -4.86 -1.24
CA ARG A 67 -11.49 -3.46 -0.84
C ARG A 67 -12.58 -2.82 -1.69
N LYS A 68 -12.57 -3.11 -2.97
CA LYS A 68 -13.58 -2.60 -3.89
C LYS A 68 -14.96 -3.09 -3.49
N ASN A 69 -15.08 -4.36 -3.12
CA ASN A 69 -16.36 -4.93 -2.73
C ASN A 69 -16.89 -4.34 -1.43
N LYS A 70 -16.01 -3.81 -0.60
CA LYS A 70 -16.41 -3.11 0.63
C LYS A 70 -16.76 -1.64 0.40
N GLY A 71 -16.54 -1.14 -0.81
CA GLY A 71 -16.79 0.26 -1.10
C GLY A 71 -15.73 1.20 -0.56
N TRP A 72 -14.59 0.69 -0.14
CA TRP A 72 -13.51 1.53 0.38
C TRP A 72 -12.81 2.24 -0.75
N MET A 73 -12.48 3.52 -0.52
CA MET A 73 -11.86 4.36 -1.54
C MET A 73 -10.35 4.27 -1.46
N THR A 74 -9.73 4.29 -2.64
CA THR A 74 -8.27 4.30 -2.74
C THR A 74 -7.86 5.45 -3.63
N GLU A 75 -6.89 6.22 -3.17
CA GLU A 75 -6.31 7.30 -3.96
C GLU A 75 -4.82 7.04 -4.06
N ILE A 76 -4.27 7.11 -5.27
CA ILE A 76 -2.86 6.83 -5.50
C ILE A 76 -2.19 8.07 -6.04
N THR A 77 -1.10 8.48 -5.38
CA THR A 77 -0.29 9.61 -5.85
C THR A 77 1.14 9.14 -6.01
N THR A 78 1.81 9.70 -7.00
CA THR A 78 3.19 9.34 -7.28
C THR A 78 4.08 10.54 -6.98
N TRP A 79 5.15 10.28 -6.23
CA TRP A 79 6.05 11.34 -5.78
C TRP A 79 7.45 11.05 -6.28
N LYS A 80 8.15 12.10 -6.69
CA LYS A 80 9.55 12.00 -7.10
C LYS A 80 10.40 12.65 -6.02
N ARG A 81 11.41 11.93 -5.57
CA ARG A 81 12.33 12.49 -4.59
C ARG A 81 13.18 13.55 -5.25
N VAL A 82 13.21 14.75 -4.68
CA VAL A 82 14.01 15.84 -5.22
C VAL A 82 15.14 16.25 -4.28
N SER A 83 15.09 15.82 -3.01
CA SER A 83 16.20 16.05 -2.09
C SER A 83 17.22 14.93 -2.25
N ASP A 84 18.50 15.23 -2.05
CA ASP A 84 19.54 14.21 -2.02
C ASP A 84 19.97 13.98 -0.59
N GLY A 85 20.97 13.11 -0.43
CA GLY A 85 21.46 12.79 0.89
C GLY A 85 20.95 11.45 1.37
N PRO A 86 21.37 11.02 2.58
CA PRO A 86 21.00 9.74 3.13
C PRO A 86 19.51 9.67 3.42
N ARG A 87 18.98 8.45 3.40
CA ARG A 87 17.57 8.22 3.68
C ARG A 87 17.29 7.91 5.10
#